data_0eab2f9e0c685ad68d8e6dc8d0d4b34e
#
_entry.id   0eab2f9e0c685ad68d8e6dc8d0d4b34e
#
_cell.length_a   1.000
_cell.length_b   1.000
_cell.length_c   1.000
_cell.angle_alpha   90.00
_cell.angle_beta   90.00
_cell.angle_gamma   90.00
#
_symmetry.space_group_name_H-M   'P 1'
#
loop_
_entity.id
_entity.type
_entity.pdbx_description
1 polymer ?
#
loop_
_entity_poly.entity_id
_entity_poly.type
_entity_poly.pdbx_seq_one_letter_code
_entity_poly.pdbx_strand_id
1 'polypeptide(L)'
;MRHNIKHKKLNMTSSHKISMFRNMSVSLLEHEQIVTTLPKAKSLRSVVEKLITFGKKGDLNSRRIAFSKLRDDGIVAKLFSVIADRYKNRNGGYTRILKSGNRYGDNAPTAVIELVDRDPGAKGKRQHDYLKKQDELKKKNSPSSVISPEGVDSNLQNQGK
;
A
#
# COMPACT_ATOMS: atom_id res chain seq x y z
N MET A 1 15.80 -19.15 33.17
CA MET A 1 15.03 -17.92 33.45
C MET A 1 14.27 -17.50 32.17
N ARG A 2 12.94 -17.34 32.21
CA ARG A 2 12.14 -16.88 31.06
C ARG A 2 11.96 -15.36 31.12
N HIS A 3 12.64 -14.61 30.28
CA HIS A 3 12.57 -13.15 30.26
C HIS A 3 11.35 -12.57 29.52
N ASN A 4 10.40 -13.40 29.10
CA ASN A 4 9.17 -13.02 28.38
C ASN A 4 9.38 -12.13 27.13
N ILE A 5 10.57 -12.19 26.53
CA ILE A 5 10.96 -11.38 25.38
C ILE A 5 10.33 -12.00 24.13
N LYS A 6 9.15 -11.50 23.76
CA LYS A 6 8.39 -12.01 22.58
C LYS A 6 8.90 -11.46 21.24
N HIS A 7 9.65 -10.36 21.24
CA HIS A 7 10.07 -9.69 20.01
C HIS A 7 11.57 -9.45 19.96
N LYS A 8 12.16 -9.60 18.77
CA LYS A 8 13.56 -9.23 18.55
C LYS A 8 13.74 -7.73 18.77
N LYS A 9 14.83 -7.34 19.43
CA LYS A 9 15.16 -5.92 19.68
C LYS A 9 15.42 -5.16 18.37
N LEU A 10 16.00 -5.81 17.35
CA LEU A 10 16.35 -5.27 16.03
C LEU A 10 17.31 -4.07 16.11
N ASN A 11 18.01 -3.92 17.21
CA ASN A 11 18.95 -2.82 17.48
C ASN A 11 18.32 -1.43 17.29
N MET A 12 17.06 -1.28 17.71
CA MET A 12 16.25 -0.05 17.55
C MET A 12 15.65 0.38 18.88
N THR A 13 15.46 1.69 19.06
CA THR A 13 14.66 2.24 20.17
C THR A 13 13.20 1.79 20.07
N SER A 14 12.47 1.82 21.19
CA SER A 14 11.07 1.37 21.22
C SER A 14 10.17 2.19 20.30
N SER A 15 10.34 3.51 20.27
CA SER A 15 9.57 4.41 19.41
C SER A 15 9.84 4.18 17.93
N HIS A 16 11.13 4.06 17.55
CA HIS A 16 11.52 3.76 16.17
C HIS A 16 10.94 2.40 15.72
N LYS A 17 11.02 1.38 16.56
CA LYS A 17 10.46 0.07 16.26
C LYS A 17 8.94 0.10 16.04
N ILE A 18 8.19 0.85 16.86
CA ILE A 18 6.74 1.02 16.71
C ILE A 18 6.42 1.70 15.36
N SER A 19 7.12 2.79 15.04
CA SER A 19 6.93 3.52 13.77
C SER A 19 7.28 2.65 12.55
N MET A 20 8.39 1.91 12.63
CA MET A 20 8.80 0.98 11.56
C MET A 20 7.73 -0.10 11.32
N PHE A 21 7.24 -0.77 12.37
CA PHE A 21 6.21 -1.79 12.20
C PHE A 21 4.87 -1.23 11.75
N ARG A 22 4.52 0.00 12.12
CA ARG A 22 3.34 0.70 11.60
C ARG A 22 3.47 0.85 10.08
N ASN A 23 4.54 1.48 9.60
CA ASN A 23 4.75 1.73 8.18
C ASN A 23 4.82 0.42 7.37
N MET A 24 5.53 -0.60 7.87
CA MET A 24 5.60 -1.90 7.22
C MET A 24 4.24 -2.62 7.21
N SER A 25 3.41 -2.47 8.26
CA SER A 25 2.06 -3.05 8.29
C SER A 25 1.14 -2.37 7.29
N VAL A 26 1.19 -1.04 7.19
CA VAL A 26 0.47 -0.26 6.18
C VAL A 26 0.86 -0.74 4.79
N SER A 27 2.16 -0.77 4.47
CA SER A 27 2.66 -1.22 3.16
C SER A 27 2.27 -2.67 2.84
N LEU A 28 2.32 -3.58 3.83
CA LEU A 28 1.93 -4.97 3.61
C LEU A 28 0.42 -5.13 3.37
N LEU A 29 -0.42 -4.39 4.08
CA LEU A 29 -1.88 -4.43 3.87
C LEU A 29 -2.28 -3.73 2.56
N GLU A 30 -1.53 -2.72 2.14
CA GLU A 30 -1.75 -2.00 0.89
C GLU A 30 -1.38 -2.84 -0.34
N HIS A 31 -0.14 -3.31 -0.38
CA HIS A 31 0.44 -4.00 -1.54
C HIS A 31 0.32 -5.53 -1.48
N GLU A 32 -0.11 -6.06 -0.34
CA GLU A 32 -0.27 -7.48 -0.04
C GLU A 32 1.03 -8.31 -0.15
N GLN A 33 2.14 -7.70 -0.57
CA GLN A 33 3.48 -8.29 -0.65
C GLN A 33 4.55 -7.21 -0.51
N ILE A 34 5.54 -7.43 0.39
CA ILE A 34 6.71 -6.55 0.54
C ILE A 34 7.99 -7.36 0.69
N VAL A 35 9.12 -6.76 0.30
CA VAL A 35 10.46 -7.32 0.48
C VAL A 35 11.14 -6.61 1.66
N THR A 36 11.72 -7.38 2.58
CA THR A 36 12.42 -6.84 3.74
C THR A 36 13.47 -7.82 4.26
N THR A 37 14.20 -7.46 5.33
CA THR A 37 15.12 -8.43 5.95
C THR A 37 14.37 -9.50 6.73
N LEU A 38 14.88 -10.73 6.73
CA LEU A 38 14.27 -11.88 7.37
C LEU A 38 13.90 -11.66 8.86
N PRO A 39 14.75 -11.01 9.71
CA PRO A 39 14.38 -10.74 11.10
C PRO A 39 13.19 -9.77 11.24
N LYS A 40 13.09 -8.75 10.36
CA LYS A 40 11.97 -7.81 10.33
C LYS A 40 10.69 -8.51 9.88
N ALA A 41 10.74 -9.31 8.81
CA ALA A 41 9.60 -10.10 8.32
C ALA A 41 9.03 -11.02 9.43
N LYS A 42 9.90 -11.77 10.12
CA LYS A 42 9.49 -12.64 11.23
C LYS A 42 8.81 -11.89 12.38
N SER A 43 9.24 -10.68 12.69
CA SER A 43 8.65 -9.87 13.76
C SER A 43 7.35 -9.20 13.29
N LEU A 44 7.29 -8.75 12.03
CA LEU A 44 6.12 -8.12 11.44
C LEU A 44 4.91 -9.07 11.38
N ARG A 45 5.15 -10.36 11.11
CA ARG A 45 4.11 -11.39 11.03
C ARG A 45 3.15 -11.32 12.21
N SER A 46 3.67 -11.30 13.44
CA SER A 46 2.83 -11.28 14.65
C SER A 46 2.00 -10.01 14.82
N VAL A 47 2.46 -8.88 14.26
CA VAL A 47 1.75 -7.60 14.30
C VAL A 47 0.59 -7.62 13.31
N VAL A 48 0.88 -8.02 12.06
CA VAL A 48 -0.13 -8.01 10.98
C VAL A 48 -1.21 -9.08 11.21
N GLU A 49 -0.85 -10.27 11.66
CA GLU A 49 -1.83 -11.32 11.96
C GLU A 49 -2.83 -10.89 13.04
N LYS A 50 -2.39 -10.13 14.05
CA LYS A 50 -3.31 -9.53 15.05
C LYS A 50 -4.24 -8.49 14.43
N LEU A 51 -3.73 -7.66 13.49
CA LEU A 51 -4.55 -6.67 12.79
C LEU A 51 -5.64 -7.35 11.94
N ILE A 52 -5.29 -8.43 11.23
CA ILE A 52 -6.28 -9.22 10.46
C ILE A 52 -7.31 -9.86 11.40
N THR A 53 -6.90 -10.35 12.56
CA THR A 53 -7.84 -10.89 13.56
C THR A 53 -8.80 -9.81 14.07
N PHE A 54 -8.34 -8.56 14.28
CA PHE A 54 -9.23 -7.45 14.62
C PHE A 54 -10.19 -7.13 13.45
N GLY A 55 -9.71 -7.14 12.22
CA GLY A 55 -10.54 -7.00 11.03
C GLY A 55 -11.69 -8.02 10.99
N LYS A 56 -11.38 -9.30 11.24
CA LYS A 56 -12.36 -10.39 11.27
C LYS A 56 -13.42 -10.24 12.37
N LYS A 57 -13.08 -9.67 13.53
CA LYS A 57 -14.07 -9.39 14.59
C LYS A 57 -15.12 -8.38 14.17
N GLY A 58 -14.75 -7.38 13.37
CA GLY A 58 -15.66 -6.42 12.76
C GLY A 58 -16.26 -5.38 13.71
N ASP A 59 -16.06 -5.48 15.03
CA ASP A 59 -16.63 -4.59 16.02
C ASP A 59 -15.98 -3.19 16.02
N LEU A 60 -16.71 -2.18 16.51
CA LEU A 60 -16.24 -0.80 16.56
C LEU A 60 -14.95 -0.66 17.38
N ASN A 61 -14.84 -1.42 18.49
CA ASN A 61 -13.65 -1.38 19.33
C ASN A 61 -12.42 -1.90 18.59
N SER A 62 -12.54 -3.04 17.86
CA SER A 62 -11.47 -3.58 17.03
C SER A 62 -11.04 -2.59 15.94
N ARG A 63 -11.98 -1.83 15.35
CA ARG A 63 -11.69 -0.78 14.36
C ARG A 63 -10.88 0.36 14.99
N ARG A 64 -11.27 0.83 16.18
CA ARG A 64 -10.53 1.87 16.92
C ARG A 64 -9.10 1.40 17.28
N ILE A 65 -8.94 0.16 17.72
CA ILE A 65 -7.63 -0.44 18.03
C ILE A 65 -6.77 -0.56 16.77
N ALA A 66 -7.33 -1.01 15.63
CA ALA A 66 -6.62 -1.11 14.37
C ALA A 66 -6.18 0.28 13.90
N PHE A 67 -7.06 1.30 13.96
CA PHE A 67 -6.72 2.67 13.61
C PHE A 67 -5.61 3.25 14.50
N SER A 68 -5.65 3.05 15.82
CA SER A 68 -4.59 3.51 16.72
C SER A 68 -3.21 2.97 16.37
N LYS A 69 -3.16 1.75 15.78
CA LYS A 69 -1.92 1.09 15.36
C LYS A 69 -1.47 1.51 13.97
N LEU A 70 -2.38 1.63 13.00
CA LEU A 70 -2.07 1.92 11.59
C LEU A 70 -2.03 3.42 11.32
N ARG A 71 -2.96 4.21 11.86
CA ARG A 71 -3.13 5.66 11.64
C ARG A 71 -3.32 6.01 10.16
N ASP A 72 -4.03 5.16 9.42
CA ASP A 72 -4.37 5.35 8.02
C ASP A 72 -5.79 4.82 7.80
N ASP A 73 -6.73 5.72 7.49
CA ASP A 73 -8.16 5.39 7.34
C ASP A 73 -8.41 4.49 6.13
N GLY A 74 -7.70 4.74 5.02
CA GLY A 74 -7.85 3.97 3.80
C GLY A 74 -7.44 2.51 3.98
N ILE A 75 -6.33 2.27 4.70
CA ILE A 75 -5.86 0.92 4.99
C ILE A 75 -6.76 0.22 6.02
N VAL A 76 -7.27 0.95 7.01
CA VAL A 76 -8.26 0.39 7.94
C VAL A 76 -9.54 0.02 7.21
N ALA A 77 -10.03 0.85 6.29
CA ALA A 77 -11.19 0.51 5.47
C ALA A 77 -10.93 -0.77 4.64
N LYS A 78 -9.80 -0.86 3.93
CA LYS A 78 -9.40 -2.07 3.18
C LYS A 78 -9.29 -3.30 4.08
N LEU A 79 -8.74 -3.16 5.29
CA LEU A 79 -8.59 -4.25 6.25
C LEU A 79 -9.95 -4.84 6.64
N PHE A 80 -10.95 -3.99 6.94
CA PHE A 80 -12.26 -4.44 7.42
C PHE A 80 -13.24 -4.83 6.31
N SER A 81 -13.12 -4.28 5.09
CA SER A 81 -14.02 -4.60 3.97
C SER A 81 -13.52 -5.73 3.09
N VAL A 82 -12.23 -5.73 2.72
CA VAL A 82 -11.69 -6.65 1.72
C VAL A 82 -10.92 -7.81 2.37
N ILE A 83 -9.93 -7.45 3.22
CA ILE A 83 -9.02 -8.46 3.78
C ILE A 83 -9.74 -9.32 4.82
N ALA A 84 -10.54 -8.72 5.69
CA ALA A 84 -11.27 -9.44 6.73
C ALA A 84 -12.24 -10.48 6.13
N ASP A 85 -12.94 -10.11 5.06
CA ASP A 85 -13.89 -11.01 4.39
C ASP A 85 -13.18 -12.18 3.70
N ARG A 86 -12.04 -11.90 3.03
CA ARG A 86 -11.19 -12.92 2.39
C ARG A 86 -10.71 -13.98 3.38
N TYR A 87 -10.36 -13.58 4.61
CA TYR A 87 -9.85 -14.49 5.64
C TYR A 87 -10.88 -15.00 6.63
N LYS A 88 -12.17 -14.78 6.40
CA LYS A 88 -13.26 -15.14 7.32
C LYS A 88 -13.19 -16.61 7.79
N ASN A 89 -12.93 -17.52 6.88
CA ASN A 89 -12.89 -18.97 7.14
C ASN A 89 -11.52 -19.49 7.61
N ARG A 90 -10.46 -18.64 7.65
CA ARG A 90 -9.12 -19.06 8.05
C ARG A 90 -8.87 -18.70 9.51
N ASN A 91 -8.50 -19.66 10.36
CA ASN A 91 -8.31 -19.45 11.80
C ASN A 91 -6.94 -18.89 12.21
N GLY A 92 -6.02 -18.64 11.25
CA GLY A 92 -4.69 -18.07 11.50
C GLY A 92 -3.74 -18.35 10.35
N GLY A 93 -2.47 -17.91 10.49
CA GLY A 93 -1.47 -18.08 9.43
C GLY A 93 -1.83 -17.33 8.16
N TYR A 94 -2.21 -16.05 8.31
CA TYR A 94 -2.62 -15.21 7.19
C TYR A 94 -1.45 -14.75 6.32
N THR A 95 -0.21 -14.89 6.82
CA THR A 95 0.99 -14.42 6.14
C THR A 95 1.95 -15.55 5.85
N ARG A 96 2.68 -15.44 4.73
CA ARG A 96 3.75 -16.35 4.32
C ARG A 96 5.06 -15.57 4.21
N ILE A 97 6.17 -16.19 4.58
CA ILE A 97 7.51 -15.61 4.47
C ILE A 97 8.36 -16.53 3.60
N LEU A 98 8.86 -16.00 2.50
CA LEU A 98 9.74 -16.69 1.55
C LEU A 98 11.14 -16.07 1.67
N LYS A 99 12.20 -16.88 1.78
CA LYS A 99 13.59 -16.39 1.74
C LYS A 99 13.93 -15.96 0.32
N SER A 100 14.51 -14.76 0.15
CA SER A 100 14.81 -14.16 -1.15
C SER A 100 16.32 -13.96 -1.40
N GLY A 101 17.19 -14.65 -0.64
CA GLY A 101 18.64 -14.49 -0.74
C GLY A 101 19.16 -13.41 0.22
N ASN A 102 20.27 -12.78 -0.18
CA ASN A 102 20.96 -11.77 0.64
C ASN A 102 20.99 -10.42 -0.08
N ARG A 103 21.00 -9.35 0.69
CA ARG A 103 21.04 -7.99 0.17
C ARG A 103 22.47 -7.64 -0.25
N TYR A 104 22.59 -7.03 -1.45
CA TYR A 104 23.87 -6.52 -1.94
C TYR A 104 24.40 -5.42 -0.97
N GLY A 105 25.68 -5.41 -0.71
CA GLY A 105 26.40 -4.46 0.15
C GLY A 105 26.65 -4.97 1.56
N ASP A 106 25.60 -5.38 2.30
CA ASP A 106 25.72 -5.80 3.71
C ASP A 106 25.44 -7.30 3.94
N ASN A 107 25.20 -8.06 2.89
CA ASN A 107 24.90 -9.49 2.94
C ASN A 107 23.77 -9.87 3.91
N ALA A 108 22.89 -8.94 4.26
CA ALA A 108 21.78 -9.21 5.17
C ALA A 108 20.76 -10.15 4.54
N PRO A 109 20.30 -11.22 5.24
CA PRO A 109 19.31 -12.14 4.70
C PRO A 109 17.99 -11.42 4.47
N THR A 110 17.48 -11.48 3.23
CA THR A 110 16.22 -10.89 2.79
C THR A 110 15.11 -11.92 2.71
N ALA A 111 13.88 -11.44 2.80
CA ALA A 111 12.68 -12.25 2.67
C ALA A 111 11.55 -11.43 2.07
N VAL A 112 10.72 -12.12 1.32
CA VAL A 112 9.41 -11.64 0.88
C VAL A 112 8.41 -12.05 1.94
N ILE A 113 7.63 -11.10 2.48
CA ILE A 113 6.45 -11.40 3.28
C ILE A 113 5.22 -11.02 2.49
N GLU A 114 4.25 -11.92 2.42
CA GLU A 114 3.03 -11.75 1.64
C GLU A 114 1.81 -12.28 2.40
N LEU A 115 0.63 -11.81 2.01
CA LEU A 115 -0.64 -12.41 2.40
C LEU A 115 -0.83 -13.71 1.61
N VAL A 116 -1.32 -14.79 2.26
CA VAL A 116 -1.42 -16.13 1.65
C VAL A 116 -2.32 -16.12 0.41
N ASP A 117 -3.46 -15.44 0.51
CA ASP A 117 -4.43 -15.30 -0.59
C ASP A 117 -4.39 -13.86 -1.14
N ARG A 118 -3.18 -13.42 -1.55
CA ARG A 118 -2.96 -12.05 -2.02
C ARG A 118 -3.63 -11.77 -3.37
N ASP A 119 -4.02 -10.51 -3.57
CA ASP A 119 -4.41 -9.97 -4.87
C ASP A 119 -3.14 -9.53 -5.64
N PRO A 120 -2.81 -10.15 -6.78
CA PRO A 120 -1.66 -9.75 -7.59
C PRO A 120 -1.73 -8.29 -8.07
N GLY A 121 -2.95 -7.77 -8.27
CA GLY A 121 -3.19 -6.39 -8.70
C GLY A 121 -3.06 -5.34 -7.59
N ALA A 122 -2.92 -5.74 -6.33
CA ALA A 122 -2.79 -4.81 -5.21
C ALA A 122 -1.45 -4.05 -5.21
N LYS A 123 -0.40 -4.65 -5.79
CA LYS A 123 0.94 -4.06 -5.81
C LYS A 123 0.99 -2.82 -6.70
N GLY A 124 1.32 -1.67 -6.09
CA GLY A 124 1.45 -0.40 -6.81
C GLY A 124 0.13 0.32 -7.15
N LYS A 125 -1.01 -0.23 -6.78
CA LYS A 125 -2.34 0.29 -7.13
C LYS A 125 -2.51 1.76 -6.72
N ARG A 126 -2.11 2.13 -5.50
CA ARG A 126 -2.22 3.51 -5.00
C ARG A 126 -1.41 4.51 -5.84
N GLN A 127 -0.20 4.13 -6.27
CA GLN A 127 0.64 4.98 -7.13
C GLN A 127 0.03 5.13 -8.52
N HIS A 128 -0.51 4.06 -9.07
CA HIS A 128 -1.20 4.07 -10.36
C HIS A 128 -2.48 4.93 -10.31
N ASP A 129 -3.28 4.83 -9.24
CA ASP A 129 -4.48 5.63 -9.03
C ASP A 129 -4.14 7.12 -8.84
N TYR A 130 -3.02 7.43 -8.16
CA TYR A 130 -2.51 8.79 -8.01
C TYR A 130 -2.09 9.38 -9.35
N LEU A 131 -1.36 8.64 -10.17
CA LEU A 131 -0.95 9.08 -11.52
C LEU A 131 -2.16 9.30 -12.41
N LYS A 132 -3.15 8.41 -12.42
CA LYS A 132 -4.40 8.60 -13.17
C LYS A 132 -5.12 9.88 -12.77
N LYS A 133 -5.27 10.15 -11.48
CA LYS A 133 -5.88 11.40 -10.99
C LYS A 133 -5.11 12.64 -11.44
N GLN A 134 -3.78 12.58 -11.46
CA GLN A 134 -2.97 13.70 -11.97
C GLN A 134 -3.18 13.94 -13.47
N ASP A 135 -3.25 12.88 -14.25
CA ASP A 135 -3.49 12.97 -15.70
C ASP A 135 -4.91 13.50 -16.01
N GLU A 136 -5.91 13.08 -15.22
CA GLU A 136 -7.27 13.63 -15.33
C GLU A 136 -7.32 15.13 -14.97
N LEU A 137 -6.59 15.54 -13.92
CA LEU A 137 -6.49 16.97 -13.55
C LEU A 137 -5.77 17.78 -14.60
N LYS A 138 -4.70 17.26 -15.21
CA LYS A 138 -4.00 17.91 -16.33
C LYS A 138 -4.91 18.05 -17.55
N LYS A 139 -5.70 17.03 -17.88
CA LYS A 139 -6.68 17.09 -18.97
C LYS A 139 -7.78 18.13 -18.72
N LYS A 140 -8.24 18.27 -17.48
CA LYS A 140 -9.24 19.29 -17.10
C LYS A 140 -8.69 20.72 -17.11
N ASN A 141 -7.40 20.89 -16.82
CA ASN A 141 -6.73 22.19 -16.76
C ASN A 141 -5.99 22.57 -18.05
N SER A 142 -6.02 21.75 -19.10
CA SER A 142 -5.53 22.14 -20.41
C SER A 142 -6.54 23.09 -21.02
N PRO A 143 -6.18 24.36 -21.32
CA PRO A 143 -7.09 25.30 -21.98
C PRO A 143 -7.38 24.77 -23.38
N SER A 144 -8.65 24.49 -23.66
CA SER A 144 -9.17 24.25 -24.99
C SER A 144 -9.20 25.57 -25.74
N SER A 145 -8.06 26.00 -26.25
CA SER A 145 -7.97 27.09 -27.24
C SER A 145 -7.54 26.51 -28.57
N VAL A 146 -8.47 25.86 -29.21
CA VAL A 146 -8.39 25.74 -30.65
C VAL A 146 -9.27 26.85 -31.19
N ILE A 147 -8.69 28.02 -31.41
CA ILE A 147 -9.18 28.98 -32.38
C ILE A 147 -8.79 28.41 -33.73
N SER A 148 -9.73 27.85 -34.42
CA SER A 148 -9.64 27.55 -35.84
C SER A 148 -9.52 28.85 -36.60
N PRO A 149 -8.53 29.08 -37.45
CA PRO A 149 -8.55 30.19 -38.39
C PRO A 149 -9.35 29.74 -39.63
N GLU A 150 -10.67 29.87 -39.56
CA GLU A 150 -11.50 29.85 -40.74
C GLU A 150 -11.81 31.31 -41.16
N GLY A 151 -11.55 31.61 -42.40
CA GLY A 151 -12.13 32.75 -43.10
C GLY A 151 -11.17 33.89 -43.41
N VAL A 152 -10.26 33.69 -44.34
CA VAL A 152 -9.81 34.81 -45.19
C VAL A 152 -10.34 34.55 -46.60
N ASP A 153 -11.49 35.15 -46.85
CA ASP A 153 -12.14 35.15 -48.15
C ASP A 153 -11.22 35.76 -49.22
N SER A 154 -10.95 34.94 -50.21
CA SER A 154 -10.41 35.34 -51.52
C SER A 154 -11.50 36.05 -52.33
N ASN A 155 -11.51 37.37 -52.32
CA ASN A 155 -12.31 38.11 -53.31
C ASN A 155 -11.62 39.43 -53.64
N LEU A 156 -10.69 39.35 -54.58
CA LEU A 156 -10.21 40.52 -55.35
C LEU A 156 -9.74 40.03 -56.73
N GLN A 157 -10.68 39.68 -57.56
CA GLN A 157 -10.45 39.66 -58.96
C GLN A 157 -11.49 40.60 -59.66
N ASN A 158 -10.96 41.44 -60.46
CA ASN A 158 -11.57 42.09 -61.60
C ASN A 158 -12.21 43.45 -61.43
N GLN A 159 -11.46 44.43 -61.88
CA GLN A 159 -11.84 45.47 -62.84
C GLN A 159 -10.63 46.39 -62.98
N GLY A 160 -10.05 46.69 -64.13
CA GLY A 160 -10.42 46.77 -65.50
C GLY A 160 -9.47 47.72 -66.16
N LYS A 161 -9.14 47.44 -67.38
CA LYS A 161 -8.49 48.32 -68.37
C LYS A 161 -7.12 48.88 -68.12
#